data_f12c184d2b826be7d224c9bc6d189f0d
#
_entry.id   f12c184d2b826be7d224c9bc6d189f0d
#
_cell.length_a   1.000
_cell.length_b   1.000
_cell.length_c   1.000
_cell.angle_alpha   90.00
_cell.angle_beta   90.00
_cell.angle_gamma   90.00
#
_symmetry.space_group_name_H-M   'P 1'
#
loop_
_entity.id
_entity.type
_entity.pdbx_description
1 polymer ?
#
loop_
_entity_poly.entity_id
_entity_poly.type
_entity_poly.pdbx_seq_one_letter_code
_entity_poly.pdbx_strand_id
1 'polypeptide(L)'
;MLSGLKVIEFEGLGPAPFAGMMLADLGADVIVIHRETADKSPAHARHNLLDRGKRSIVLNLKNADEKQLAHRLVCQADGLIEGFRPGVMERLGLGPEDVMHVNPRLVYGRVTGWGQTGPLAQAAGHDLNYLARSGGLWYASNAGETPFPPPTLLGDIGGGALYLVIGILAALLTQRATGKGAVIDAAMVDGTSHMLSLLMSLQGQGGLVKERGKSLLDGPHFSRSYACRGGGYISVQCLEPQFYAAFLRKLDLQEDADFCKQFEPALWPELTARLAGLFAQKPASHWDDLFAQTDACVAKINAPQEAQNDPHIQARQIWSWAQGLLQAAPAPRFRHGPPKQ
;
A
#
# COMPACT_ATOMS: atom_id res chain seq x y z
N MET A 1 20.69 -5.83 -1.45
CA MET A 1 20.81 -4.41 -1.84
C MET A 1 21.29 -3.55 -0.67
N LEU A 2 20.75 -3.73 0.52
CA LEU A 2 21.06 -2.92 1.70
C LEU A 2 21.98 -3.63 2.72
N SER A 3 22.78 -4.60 2.26
CA SER A 3 23.70 -5.33 3.14
C SER A 3 24.63 -4.37 3.88
N GLY A 4 24.78 -4.56 5.19
CA GLY A 4 25.57 -3.72 6.09
C GLY A 4 24.85 -2.50 6.65
N LEU A 5 23.62 -2.18 6.17
CA LEU A 5 22.79 -1.14 6.74
C LEU A 5 22.12 -1.63 8.01
N LYS A 6 22.27 -0.90 9.11
CA LYS A 6 21.67 -1.20 10.42
C LYS A 6 20.48 -0.27 10.67
N VAL A 7 19.32 -0.85 10.95
CA VAL A 7 18.09 -0.12 11.23
C VAL A 7 17.52 -0.55 12.57
N ILE A 8 17.18 0.40 13.43
CA ILE A 8 16.43 0.15 14.66
C ILE A 8 14.97 0.51 14.39
N GLU A 9 14.09 -0.42 14.66
CA GLU A 9 12.64 -0.23 14.59
C GLU A 9 12.07 -0.27 16.01
N PHE A 10 11.29 0.73 16.39
CA PHE A 10 10.47 0.65 17.59
C PHE A 10 9.14 -0.01 17.26
N GLU A 11 8.74 -0.98 18.08
CA GLU A 11 7.50 -1.71 17.92
C GLU A 11 6.30 -0.79 17.66
N GLY A 12 5.53 -1.11 16.64
CA GLY A 12 4.34 -0.37 16.25
C GLY A 12 3.32 -1.24 15.54
N LEU A 13 2.29 -0.61 14.98
CA LEU A 13 1.24 -1.25 14.19
C LEU A 13 1.31 -0.75 12.74
N GLY A 14 0.99 -1.65 11.80
CA GLY A 14 0.76 -1.28 10.40
C GLY A 14 2.01 -0.77 9.66
N PRO A 15 2.08 0.54 9.34
CA PRO A 15 3.05 1.06 8.38
C PRO A 15 4.51 0.99 8.84
N ALA A 16 4.82 1.23 10.12
CA ALA A 16 6.20 1.16 10.60
C ALA A 16 6.77 -0.27 10.50
N PRO A 17 6.11 -1.32 11.04
CA PRO A 17 6.56 -2.70 10.86
C PRO A 17 6.63 -3.12 9.39
N PHE A 18 5.72 -2.68 8.54
CA PHE A 18 5.78 -2.98 7.11
C PHE A 18 7.00 -2.35 6.44
N ALA A 19 7.33 -1.09 6.76
CA ALA A 19 8.52 -0.42 6.26
C ALA A 19 9.81 -1.14 6.70
N GLY A 20 9.89 -1.53 7.98
CA GLY A 20 11.01 -2.32 8.49
C GLY A 20 11.16 -3.68 7.82
N MET A 21 10.04 -4.38 7.58
CA MET A 21 10.03 -5.63 6.80
C MET A 21 10.57 -5.41 5.37
N MET A 22 10.14 -4.36 4.68
CA MET A 22 10.66 -4.05 3.34
C MET A 22 12.16 -3.80 3.35
N LEU A 23 12.69 -3.06 4.33
CA LEU A 23 14.12 -2.83 4.45
C LEU A 23 14.89 -4.13 4.74
N ALA A 24 14.34 -5.02 5.58
CA ALA A 24 14.89 -6.34 5.82
C ALA A 24 14.87 -7.22 4.55
N ASP A 25 13.76 -7.24 3.80
CA ASP A 25 13.64 -7.91 2.51
C ASP A 25 14.68 -7.41 1.49
N LEU A 26 15.07 -6.14 1.57
CA LEU A 26 16.12 -5.52 0.76
C LEU A 26 17.53 -5.82 1.29
N GLY A 27 17.67 -6.49 2.43
CA GLY A 27 18.93 -6.96 3.00
C GLY A 27 19.51 -6.09 4.11
N ALA A 28 18.75 -5.14 4.67
CA ALA A 28 19.17 -4.41 5.86
C ALA A 28 19.12 -5.31 7.11
N ASP A 29 20.01 -5.04 8.07
CA ASP A 29 19.99 -5.65 9.41
C ASP A 29 19.03 -4.83 10.29
N VAL A 30 17.78 -5.30 10.42
CA VAL A 30 16.74 -4.63 11.19
C VAL A 30 16.61 -5.26 12.57
N ILE A 31 16.69 -4.45 13.61
CA ILE A 31 16.44 -4.87 15.00
C ILE A 31 15.19 -4.17 15.52
N VAL A 32 14.18 -4.96 15.87
CA VAL A 32 12.95 -4.43 16.48
C VAL A 32 13.11 -4.38 18.00
N ILE A 33 12.85 -3.23 18.58
CA ILE A 33 12.74 -3.05 20.02
C ILE A 33 11.28 -3.22 20.42
N HIS A 34 10.95 -4.37 21.00
CA HIS A 34 9.64 -4.65 21.57
C HIS A 34 9.54 -4.15 23.01
N ARG A 35 8.35 -3.80 23.43
CA ARG A 35 8.04 -3.56 24.84
C ARG A 35 7.71 -4.89 25.53
N GLU A 36 8.01 -4.99 26.80
CA GLU A 36 7.48 -6.05 27.64
C GLU A 36 5.97 -5.84 27.79
N THR A 37 5.17 -6.70 27.17
CA THR A 37 3.71 -6.60 27.28
C THR A 37 3.13 -7.86 27.85
N ALA A 38 2.22 -7.68 28.82
CA ALA A 38 1.24 -8.69 29.21
C ALA A 38 0.03 -8.68 28.25
N ASP A 39 0.05 -7.85 27.20
CA ASP A 39 -1.10 -7.60 26.35
C ASP A 39 -1.24 -8.69 25.28
N LYS A 40 -2.42 -9.33 25.27
CA LYS A 40 -2.81 -10.38 24.33
C LYS A 40 -3.44 -9.78 23.05
N SER A 41 -3.07 -8.56 22.66
CA SER A 41 -3.57 -7.96 21.44
C SER A 41 -3.25 -8.86 20.23
N PRO A 42 -4.16 -9.02 19.26
CA PRO A 42 -3.88 -9.72 18.00
C PRO A 42 -2.67 -9.18 17.25
N ALA A 43 -2.30 -7.90 17.50
CA ALA A 43 -1.11 -7.26 16.96
C ALA A 43 0.22 -7.88 17.46
N HIS A 44 0.18 -8.65 18.55
CA HIS A 44 1.33 -9.34 19.16
C HIS A 44 1.23 -10.87 18.95
N ALA A 45 0.65 -11.31 17.85
CA ALA A 45 0.58 -12.72 17.51
C ALA A 45 2.00 -13.32 17.43
N ARG A 46 2.15 -14.57 17.93
CA ARG A 46 3.43 -15.31 17.93
C ARG A 46 4.11 -15.41 16.55
N HIS A 47 3.36 -15.23 15.48
CA HIS A 47 3.82 -15.27 14.11
C HIS A 47 3.30 -14.03 13.37
N ASN A 48 4.03 -12.93 13.49
CA ASN A 48 3.75 -11.73 12.72
C ASN A 48 4.60 -11.73 11.45
N LEU A 49 3.96 -11.81 10.29
CA LEU A 49 4.67 -11.79 8.99
C LEU A 49 5.51 -10.52 8.79
N LEU A 50 5.15 -9.43 9.46
CA LEU A 50 5.90 -8.17 9.37
C LEU A 50 7.26 -8.24 10.08
N ASP A 51 7.50 -9.28 10.91
CA ASP A 51 8.79 -9.48 11.59
C ASP A 51 9.77 -10.34 10.80
N ARG A 52 9.39 -10.82 9.63
CA ARG A 52 10.28 -11.65 8.81
C ARG A 52 11.59 -10.94 8.48
N GLY A 53 12.69 -11.67 8.58
CA GLY A 53 14.02 -11.15 8.29
C GLY A 53 14.59 -10.17 9.32
N LYS A 54 13.85 -9.88 10.39
CA LYS A 54 14.26 -9.00 11.48
C LYS A 54 14.80 -9.79 12.67
N ARG A 55 15.64 -9.13 13.46
CA ARG A 55 16.01 -9.54 14.81
C ARG A 55 15.17 -8.74 15.81
N SER A 56 15.08 -9.20 17.06
CA SER A 56 14.30 -8.50 18.07
C SER A 56 14.97 -8.52 19.45
N ILE A 57 14.65 -7.50 20.24
CA ILE A 57 14.99 -7.40 21.66
C ILE A 57 13.79 -6.82 22.40
N VAL A 58 13.54 -7.32 23.60
CA VAL A 58 12.50 -6.77 24.49
C VAL A 58 13.15 -5.81 25.47
N LEU A 59 12.69 -4.56 25.52
CA LEU A 59 13.20 -3.53 26.41
C LEU A 59 12.06 -2.75 27.06
N ASN A 60 12.14 -2.57 28.37
CA ASN A 60 11.28 -1.67 29.12
C ASN A 60 11.90 -0.26 29.14
N LEU A 61 11.47 0.60 28.23
CA LEU A 61 12.00 1.97 28.09
C LEU A 61 11.70 2.88 29.30
N LYS A 62 10.95 2.41 30.30
CA LYS A 62 10.80 3.08 31.61
C LYS A 62 11.94 2.75 32.57
N ASN A 63 12.66 1.65 32.34
CA ASN A 63 13.87 1.29 33.05
C ASN A 63 15.06 2.07 32.50
N ALA A 64 15.86 2.68 33.38
CA ALA A 64 16.96 3.57 32.96
C ALA A 64 18.06 2.81 32.19
N ASP A 65 18.43 1.61 32.65
CA ASP A 65 19.50 0.82 32.02
C ASP A 65 19.08 0.30 30.64
N GLU A 66 17.83 -0.17 30.53
CA GLU A 66 17.28 -0.69 29.27
C GLU A 66 17.05 0.45 28.26
N LYS A 67 16.61 1.64 28.72
CA LYS A 67 16.55 2.84 27.89
C LYS A 67 17.94 3.26 27.39
N GLN A 68 18.97 3.17 28.26
CA GLN A 68 20.34 3.45 27.86
C GLN A 68 20.84 2.43 26.82
N LEU A 69 20.43 1.15 26.92
CA LEU A 69 20.72 0.16 25.90
C LEU A 69 20.07 0.53 24.56
N ALA A 70 18.77 0.90 24.56
CA ALA A 70 18.09 1.36 23.36
C ALA A 70 18.82 2.55 22.73
N HIS A 71 19.22 3.55 23.53
CA HIS A 71 19.98 4.71 23.08
C HIS A 71 21.31 4.29 22.43
N ARG A 72 22.07 3.37 23.03
CA ARG A 72 23.32 2.85 22.44
C ARG A 72 23.07 2.15 21.08
N LEU A 73 22.00 1.38 20.97
CA LEU A 73 21.63 0.73 19.69
C LEU A 73 21.34 1.78 18.61
N VAL A 74 20.56 2.81 18.94
CA VAL A 74 20.19 3.89 18.01
C VAL A 74 21.43 4.70 17.59
N CYS A 75 22.33 5.00 18.52
CA CYS A 75 23.56 5.77 18.21
C CYS A 75 24.54 5.00 17.28
N GLN A 76 24.39 3.68 17.14
CA GLN A 76 25.19 2.85 16.24
C GLN A 76 24.46 2.45 14.95
N ALA A 77 23.23 2.92 14.78
CA ALA A 77 22.41 2.62 13.61
C ALA A 77 22.62 3.63 12.47
N ASP A 78 22.32 3.20 11.25
CA ASP A 78 22.23 4.06 10.08
C ASP A 78 20.84 4.67 9.94
N GLY A 79 19.82 3.93 10.38
CA GLY A 79 18.42 4.34 10.33
C GLY A 79 17.63 3.98 11.60
N LEU A 80 16.60 4.75 11.86
CA LEU A 80 15.60 4.49 12.89
C LEU A 80 14.22 4.60 12.29
N ILE A 81 13.31 3.71 12.70
CA ILE A 81 11.87 3.73 12.35
C ILE A 81 11.04 3.77 13.63
N GLU A 82 10.13 4.73 13.71
CA GLU A 82 9.11 4.77 14.77
C GLU A 82 7.75 5.23 14.22
N GLY A 83 6.67 4.84 14.91
CA GLY A 83 5.29 5.16 14.55
C GLY A 83 4.47 5.67 15.73
N PHE A 84 5.11 6.30 16.72
CA PHE A 84 4.42 6.85 17.88
C PHE A 84 3.83 8.24 17.60
N ARG A 85 2.91 8.66 18.44
CA ARG A 85 2.42 10.04 18.40
C ARG A 85 3.56 11.05 18.66
N PRO A 86 3.50 12.23 18.03
CA PRO A 86 4.50 13.27 18.25
C PRO A 86 4.78 13.53 19.73
N GLY A 87 6.06 13.68 20.08
CA GLY A 87 6.52 13.92 21.45
C GLY A 87 6.71 12.66 22.31
N VAL A 88 6.35 11.47 21.84
CA VAL A 88 6.58 10.23 22.62
C VAL A 88 8.07 9.91 22.70
N MET A 89 8.76 9.91 21.58
CA MET A 89 10.20 9.62 21.52
C MET A 89 11.02 10.69 22.25
N GLU A 90 10.61 11.94 22.14
CA GLU A 90 11.22 13.07 22.87
C GLU A 90 11.12 12.86 24.40
N ARG A 91 9.95 12.48 24.92
CA ARG A 91 9.78 12.16 26.36
C ARG A 91 10.62 10.97 26.82
N LEU A 92 10.93 10.06 25.91
CA LEU A 92 11.82 8.94 26.19
C LEU A 92 13.32 9.32 26.10
N GLY A 93 13.66 10.54 25.69
CA GLY A 93 15.05 10.95 25.42
C GLY A 93 15.66 10.21 24.21
N LEU A 94 14.80 9.82 23.27
CA LEU A 94 15.14 9.13 22.03
C LEU A 94 14.62 9.92 20.81
N GLY A 95 14.20 11.17 21.01
CA GLY A 95 13.79 12.07 19.94
C GLY A 95 14.93 12.43 18.99
N PRO A 96 14.63 13.01 17.83
CA PRO A 96 15.64 13.35 16.84
C PRO A 96 16.78 14.21 17.39
N GLU A 97 16.46 15.23 18.19
CA GLU A 97 17.48 16.11 18.79
C GLU A 97 18.40 15.36 19.74
N ASP A 98 17.84 14.43 20.56
CA ASP A 98 18.61 13.67 21.53
C ASP A 98 19.62 12.73 20.86
N VAL A 99 19.18 11.99 19.84
CA VAL A 99 20.00 10.92 19.26
C VAL A 99 20.89 11.42 18.11
N MET A 100 20.46 12.42 17.33
CA MET A 100 21.25 12.96 16.23
C MET A 100 22.38 13.89 16.70
N HIS A 101 22.30 14.41 17.93
CA HIS A 101 23.45 15.08 18.55
C HIS A 101 24.64 14.12 18.72
N VAL A 102 24.38 12.85 19.07
CA VAL A 102 25.40 11.81 19.22
C VAL A 102 25.74 11.12 17.89
N ASN A 103 24.72 10.87 17.07
CA ASN A 103 24.88 10.27 15.74
C ASN A 103 24.31 11.21 14.66
N PRO A 104 25.07 12.21 14.21
CA PRO A 104 24.60 13.16 13.20
C PRO A 104 24.38 12.53 11.82
N ARG A 105 24.75 11.27 11.65
CA ARG A 105 24.51 10.48 10.41
C ARG A 105 23.20 9.73 10.43
N LEU A 106 22.49 9.66 11.56
CA LEU A 106 21.28 8.87 11.68
C LEU A 106 20.17 9.38 10.74
N VAL A 107 19.57 8.47 9.97
CA VAL A 107 18.34 8.73 9.24
C VAL A 107 17.16 8.35 10.12
N TYR A 108 16.42 9.34 10.57
CA TYR A 108 15.34 9.19 11.55
C TYR A 108 13.97 9.21 10.86
N GLY A 109 13.34 8.05 10.69
CA GLY A 109 12.04 7.89 10.02
C GLY A 109 10.89 7.85 11.01
N ARG A 110 9.94 8.79 10.87
CA ARG A 110 8.70 8.89 11.65
C ARG A 110 7.52 8.67 10.72
N VAL A 111 6.69 7.67 11.01
CA VAL A 111 5.46 7.43 10.24
C VAL A 111 4.24 7.61 11.14
N THR A 112 3.39 8.56 10.80
CA THR A 112 2.17 8.89 11.56
C THR A 112 1.00 9.14 10.62
N GLY A 113 -0.21 9.12 11.15
CA GLY A 113 -1.39 9.39 10.36
C GLY A 113 -1.49 10.85 9.91
N TRP A 114 -1.23 11.78 10.84
CA TRP A 114 -1.48 13.21 10.65
C TRP A 114 -0.22 14.07 10.48
N GLY A 115 0.97 13.48 10.59
CA GLY A 115 2.23 14.22 10.60
C GLY A 115 2.64 14.69 11.99
N GLN A 116 3.83 15.30 12.07
CA GLN A 116 4.41 15.79 13.32
C GLN A 116 3.83 17.13 13.77
N THR A 117 3.17 17.86 12.88
CA THR A 117 2.62 19.20 13.10
C THR A 117 1.17 19.30 12.66
N GLY A 118 0.53 20.42 12.97
CA GLY A 118 -0.85 20.67 12.59
C GLY A 118 -1.87 20.30 13.68
N PRO A 119 -3.14 20.71 13.51
CA PRO A 119 -4.16 20.61 14.57
C PRO A 119 -4.56 19.17 14.93
N LEU A 120 -4.30 18.21 14.05
CA LEU A 120 -4.63 16.79 14.26
C LEU A 120 -3.43 15.93 14.69
N ALA A 121 -2.22 16.50 14.78
CA ALA A 121 -1.00 15.74 15.06
C ALA A 121 -1.11 14.83 16.31
N GLN A 122 -1.83 15.27 17.34
CA GLN A 122 -2.08 14.50 18.58
C GLN A 122 -3.38 13.71 18.57
N ALA A 123 -4.19 13.82 17.50
CA ALA A 123 -5.47 13.12 17.43
C ALA A 123 -5.30 11.63 17.11
N ALA A 124 -6.21 10.81 17.61
CA ALA A 124 -6.31 9.43 17.19
C ALA A 124 -6.86 9.34 15.75
N GLY A 125 -6.45 8.32 15.02
CA GLY A 125 -6.94 8.02 13.68
C GLY A 125 -6.33 6.73 13.16
N HIS A 126 -6.96 6.19 12.13
CA HIS A 126 -6.52 5.02 11.40
C HIS A 126 -6.73 5.25 9.89
N ASP A 127 -6.33 4.32 9.06
CA ASP A 127 -6.33 4.36 7.59
C ASP A 127 -7.53 5.13 6.99
N LEU A 128 -8.76 4.73 7.33
CA LEU A 128 -9.97 5.39 6.80
C LEU A 128 -10.06 6.89 7.15
N ASN A 129 -9.56 7.29 8.33
CA ASN A 129 -9.61 8.68 8.75
C ASN A 129 -8.63 9.55 7.94
N TYR A 130 -7.45 9.00 7.66
CA TYR A 130 -6.42 9.67 6.86
C TYR A 130 -6.86 9.81 5.40
N LEU A 131 -7.43 8.73 4.84
CA LEU A 131 -8.01 8.72 3.50
C LEU A 131 -9.19 9.70 3.37
N ALA A 132 -10.05 9.79 4.37
CA ALA A 132 -11.20 10.70 4.36
C ALA A 132 -10.78 12.16 4.34
N ARG A 133 -9.75 12.54 5.11
CA ARG A 133 -9.26 13.91 5.21
C ARG A 133 -8.40 14.33 4.02
N SER A 134 -7.63 13.41 3.44
CA SER A 134 -6.82 13.69 2.24
C SER A 134 -7.64 13.79 0.94
N GLY A 135 -8.90 13.31 0.94
CA GLY A 135 -9.72 13.18 -0.26
C GLY A 135 -9.56 11.83 -0.97
N GLY A 136 -8.62 10.97 -0.53
CA GLY A 136 -8.36 9.66 -1.14
C GLY A 136 -9.52 8.68 -1.06
N LEU A 137 -10.48 8.93 -0.18
CA LEU A 137 -11.66 8.09 -0.02
C LEU A 137 -12.82 8.47 -0.96
N TRP A 138 -12.80 9.67 -1.57
CA TRP A 138 -13.98 10.21 -2.26
C TRP A 138 -14.48 9.33 -3.41
N TYR A 139 -13.57 8.80 -4.22
CA TYR A 139 -13.91 7.99 -5.40
C TYR A 139 -13.91 6.48 -5.13
N ALA A 140 -13.77 6.06 -3.88
CA ALA A 140 -13.86 4.63 -3.52
C ALA A 140 -15.32 4.16 -3.57
N SER A 141 -15.53 2.93 -4.01
CA SER A 141 -16.85 2.30 -4.23
C SER A 141 -17.69 2.93 -5.36
N ASN A 142 -18.77 2.27 -5.71
CA ASN A 142 -19.70 2.78 -6.73
C ASN A 142 -20.43 4.05 -6.27
N ALA A 143 -20.89 4.84 -7.24
CA ALA A 143 -21.77 5.98 -6.96
C ALA A 143 -23.04 5.51 -6.23
N GLY A 144 -23.43 6.27 -5.21
CA GLY A 144 -24.59 5.90 -4.38
C GLY A 144 -24.27 4.98 -3.20
N GLU A 145 -23.11 4.33 -3.18
CA GLU A 145 -22.64 3.52 -2.07
C GLU A 145 -21.74 4.32 -1.12
N THR A 146 -21.65 3.89 0.14
CA THR A 146 -20.70 4.46 1.10
C THR A 146 -19.28 4.18 0.63
N PRO A 147 -18.39 5.19 0.54
CA PRO A 147 -16.99 4.98 0.15
C PRO A 147 -16.27 4.01 1.09
N PHE A 148 -15.67 2.98 0.51
CA PHE A 148 -14.88 1.99 1.25
C PHE A 148 -13.73 1.46 0.40
N PRO A 149 -12.46 1.71 0.77
CA PRO A 149 -11.29 1.26 0.05
C PRO A 149 -10.88 -0.15 0.50
N PRO A 150 -9.96 -0.81 -0.21
CA PRO A 150 -9.27 -1.98 0.32
C PRO A 150 -8.62 -1.65 1.67
N PRO A 151 -8.88 -2.43 2.74
CA PRO A 151 -8.42 -2.10 4.10
C PRO A 151 -6.90 -1.93 4.18
N THR A 152 -6.45 -0.88 4.83
CA THR A 152 -5.06 -0.54 5.18
C THR A 152 -4.07 -0.38 4.01
N LEU A 153 -4.44 -0.78 2.78
CA LEU A 153 -3.51 -0.80 1.65
C LEU A 153 -3.20 0.60 1.10
N LEU A 154 -4.17 1.50 1.13
CA LEU A 154 -4.02 2.80 0.48
C LEU A 154 -3.40 3.85 1.40
N GLY A 155 -3.93 4.04 2.61
CA GLY A 155 -3.41 5.02 3.56
C GLY A 155 -2.17 4.52 4.31
N ASP A 156 -2.31 3.42 5.05
CA ASP A 156 -1.23 2.90 5.90
C ASP A 156 -0.02 2.46 5.08
N ILE A 157 -0.23 1.65 4.03
CA ILE A 157 0.88 1.12 3.23
C ILE A 157 1.26 2.10 2.13
N GLY A 158 0.33 2.44 1.23
CA GLY A 158 0.59 3.30 0.07
C GLY A 158 1.08 4.69 0.48
N GLY A 159 0.30 5.40 1.31
CA GLY A 159 0.59 6.76 1.76
C GLY A 159 1.58 6.85 2.92
N GLY A 160 1.74 5.79 3.71
CA GLY A 160 2.60 5.77 4.91
C GLY A 160 3.89 5.00 4.69
N ALA A 161 3.82 3.66 4.74
CA ALA A 161 5.00 2.79 4.78
C ALA A 161 5.92 2.97 3.55
N LEU A 162 5.34 3.03 2.34
CA LEU A 162 6.14 3.19 1.12
C LEU A 162 6.81 4.56 1.06
N TYR A 163 6.13 5.64 1.49
CA TYR A 163 6.73 6.97 1.57
C TYR A 163 7.84 7.03 2.62
N LEU A 164 7.66 6.35 3.76
CA LEU A 164 8.73 6.22 4.75
C LEU A 164 9.96 5.53 4.17
N VAL A 165 9.79 4.39 3.47
CA VAL A 165 10.90 3.67 2.83
C VAL A 165 11.59 4.53 1.78
N ILE A 166 10.83 5.23 0.92
CA ILE A 166 11.39 6.16 -0.08
C ILE A 166 12.20 7.26 0.61
N GLY A 167 11.63 7.87 1.66
CA GLY A 167 12.31 8.92 2.44
C GLY A 167 13.61 8.42 3.07
N ILE A 168 13.59 7.24 3.69
CA ILE A 168 14.79 6.61 4.28
C ILE A 168 15.85 6.37 3.21
N LEU A 169 15.51 5.76 2.08
CA LEU A 169 16.46 5.47 1.01
C LEU A 169 17.06 6.76 0.41
N ALA A 170 16.25 7.79 0.18
CA ALA A 170 16.71 9.10 -0.29
C ALA A 170 17.65 9.78 0.71
N ALA A 171 17.30 9.76 2.00
CA ALA A 171 18.13 10.31 3.07
C ALA A 171 19.45 9.54 3.23
N LEU A 172 19.45 8.21 3.09
CA LEU A 172 20.68 7.40 3.11
C LEU A 172 21.61 7.72 1.94
N LEU A 173 21.08 8.00 0.74
CA LEU A 173 21.89 8.46 -0.39
C LEU A 173 22.55 9.80 -0.08
N THR A 174 21.81 10.74 0.48
CA THR A 174 22.35 12.05 0.91
C THR A 174 23.36 11.87 2.03
N GLN A 175 23.08 11.02 3.01
CA GLN A 175 23.97 10.71 4.12
C GLN A 175 25.31 10.16 3.67
N ARG A 176 25.33 9.29 2.66
CA ARG A 176 26.58 8.76 2.08
C ARG A 176 27.42 9.86 1.44
N ALA A 177 26.79 10.85 0.79
CA ALA A 177 27.49 11.95 0.13
C ALA A 177 27.96 13.04 1.09
N THR A 178 27.16 13.35 2.13
CA THR A 178 27.38 14.51 2.99
C THR A 178 27.88 14.18 4.40
N GLY A 179 27.74 12.93 4.82
CA GLY A 179 27.96 12.50 6.19
C GLY A 179 26.85 12.91 7.18
N LYS A 180 25.74 13.50 6.69
CA LYS A 180 24.64 14.00 7.54
C LYS A 180 23.40 13.19 7.31
N GLY A 181 22.73 12.78 8.39
CA GLY A 181 21.41 12.17 8.37
C GLY A 181 20.29 13.20 8.18
N ALA A 182 19.05 12.73 8.28
CA ALA A 182 17.87 13.56 8.18
C ALA A 182 16.73 13.01 9.04
N VAL A 183 15.79 13.85 9.43
CA VAL A 183 14.50 13.46 10.00
C VAL A 183 13.47 13.44 8.88
N ILE A 184 12.72 12.34 8.80
CA ILE A 184 11.67 12.13 7.82
C ILE A 184 10.34 12.12 8.56
N ASP A 185 9.43 13.01 8.19
CA ASP A 185 8.03 12.98 8.60
C ASP A 185 7.21 12.36 7.46
N ALA A 186 6.86 11.09 7.60
CA ALA A 186 6.07 10.35 6.63
C ALA A 186 4.61 10.27 7.12
N ALA A 187 3.86 11.35 6.90
CA ALA A 187 2.45 11.39 7.25
C ALA A 187 1.59 10.67 6.20
N MET A 188 0.72 9.76 6.66
CA MET A 188 -0.18 9.01 5.76
C MET A 188 -1.12 9.94 4.99
N VAL A 189 -1.57 11.03 5.62
CA VAL A 189 -2.41 12.04 4.97
C VAL A 189 -1.67 12.76 3.85
N ASP A 190 -0.37 13.03 4.01
CA ASP A 190 0.46 13.69 2.98
C ASP A 190 0.72 12.75 1.81
N GLY A 191 1.16 11.52 2.10
CA GLY A 191 1.43 10.53 1.07
C GLY A 191 0.19 10.17 0.25
N THR A 192 -0.97 10.03 0.92
CA THR A 192 -2.25 9.80 0.23
C THR A 192 -2.61 10.99 -0.66
N SER A 193 -2.48 12.22 -0.14
CA SER A 193 -2.74 13.43 -0.93
C SER A 193 -1.78 13.53 -2.13
N HIS A 194 -0.51 13.17 -1.95
CA HIS A 194 0.46 13.17 -3.05
C HIS A 194 0.10 12.16 -4.14
N MET A 195 -0.36 10.95 -3.77
CA MET A 195 -0.82 9.95 -4.76
C MET A 195 -2.02 10.44 -5.57
N LEU A 196 -2.89 11.30 -5.02
CA LEU A 196 -4.00 11.90 -5.76
C LEU A 196 -3.55 12.80 -6.92
N SER A 197 -2.27 13.19 -6.99
CA SER A 197 -1.73 14.00 -8.10
C SER A 197 -2.02 13.37 -9.46
N LEU A 198 -2.07 12.04 -9.57
CA LEU A 198 -2.48 11.35 -10.78
C LEU A 198 -3.93 11.68 -11.17
N LEU A 199 -4.86 11.62 -10.21
CA LEU A 199 -6.27 11.96 -10.45
C LEU A 199 -6.44 13.45 -10.75
N MET A 200 -5.72 14.31 -10.02
CA MET A 200 -5.76 15.75 -10.26
C MET A 200 -5.26 16.12 -11.65
N SER A 201 -4.34 15.36 -12.22
CA SER A 201 -3.89 15.58 -13.62
C SER A 201 -5.00 15.37 -14.64
N LEU A 202 -5.99 14.53 -14.34
CA LEU A 202 -7.16 14.30 -15.21
C LEU A 202 -8.19 15.44 -15.13
N GLN A 203 -8.19 16.20 -14.03
CA GLN A 203 -9.14 17.31 -13.85
C GLN A 203 -8.97 18.40 -14.92
N GLY A 204 -7.74 18.74 -15.26
CA GLY A 204 -7.43 19.74 -16.31
C GLY A 204 -7.91 19.33 -17.70
N GLN A 205 -8.18 18.06 -17.93
CA GLN A 205 -8.68 17.49 -19.18
C GLN A 205 -10.18 17.16 -19.13
N GLY A 206 -10.87 17.53 -18.03
CA GLY A 206 -12.30 17.20 -17.84
C GLY A 206 -12.57 15.74 -17.48
N GLY A 207 -11.52 14.91 -17.30
CA GLY A 207 -11.64 13.48 -16.97
C GLY A 207 -11.96 13.20 -15.50
N LEU A 208 -11.85 14.20 -14.62
CA LEU A 208 -12.19 14.10 -13.21
C LEU A 208 -13.18 15.21 -12.82
N VAL A 209 -14.34 14.82 -12.29
CA VAL A 209 -15.36 15.72 -11.76
C VAL A 209 -15.66 15.39 -10.30
N LYS A 210 -16.19 16.37 -9.55
CA LYS A 210 -16.49 16.18 -8.13
C LYS A 210 -17.59 15.13 -7.90
N GLU A 211 -18.54 15.03 -8.83
CA GLU A 211 -19.66 14.12 -8.70
C GLU A 211 -19.21 12.68 -8.94
N ARG A 212 -19.46 11.81 -7.96
CA ARG A 212 -19.10 10.39 -8.03
C ARG A 212 -19.87 9.68 -9.15
N GLY A 213 -19.20 8.75 -9.82
CA GLY A 213 -19.76 7.99 -10.93
C GLY A 213 -19.82 8.75 -12.25
N LYS A 214 -19.21 9.93 -12.33
CA LYS A 214 -19.15 10.73 -13.57
C LYS A 214 -17.73 11.01 -14.06
N SER A 215 -16.73 10.59 -13.30
CA SER A 215 -15.33 10.69 -13.73
C SER A 215 -14.93 9.49 -14.58
N LEU A 216 -13.88 9.65 -15.40
CA LEU A 216 -13.41 8.62 -16.33
C LEU A 216 -13.04 7.30 -15.64
N LEU A 217 -12.59 7.32 -14.38
CA LEU A 217 -12.14 6.12 -13.67
C LEU A 217 -13.20 5.52 -12.74
N ASP A 218 -14.25 6.25 -12.39
CA ASP A 218 -15.29 5.76 -11.45
C ASP A 218 -16.70 5.65 -12.05
N GLY A 219 -16.92 6.20 -13.26
CA GLY A 219 -18.21 6.23 -13.94
C GLY A 219 -18.44 5.14 -14.98
N PRO A 220 -17.45 4.85 -15.85
CA PRO A 220 -17.68 4.04 -17.03
C PRO A 220 -18.01 2.59 -16.75
N HIS A 221 -18.86 2.02 -17.60
CA HIS A 221 -19.15 0.59 -17.67
C HIS A 221 -17.93 -0.27 -17.97
N PHE A 222 -16.88 0.30 -18.56
CA PHE A 222 -15.63 -0.38 -18.91
C PHE A 222 -14.49 -0.17 -17.90
N SER A 223 -14.78 0.38 -16.73
CA SER A 223 -13.80 0.58 -15.63
C SER A 223 -14.44 0.29 -14.27
N ARG A 224 -14.80 -0.97 -14.00
CA ARG A 224 -15.40 -1.42 -12.75
C ARG A 224 -15.44 -2.92 -12.56
N SER A 225 -15.92 -3.35 -11.41
CA SER A 225 -16.20 -4.76 -11.11
C SER A 225 -17.67 -5.10 -11.28
N TYR A 226 -17.94 -6.35 -11.64
CA TYR A 226 -19.29 -6.88 -11.82
C TYR A 226 -19.48 -8.18 -11.04
N ALA A 227 -20.68 -8.36 -10.46
CA ALA A 227 -21.07 -9.60 -9.85
C ALA A 227 -21.41 -10.65 -10.92
N CYS A 228 -21.00 -11.88 -10.67
CA CYS A 228 -21.26 -13.03 -11.52
C CYS A 228 -22.19 -14.02 -10.84
N ARG A 229 -22.76 -14.97 -11.58
CA ARG A 229 -23.59 -16.03 -11.01
C ARG A 229 -22.79 -16.84 -10.00
N GLY A 230 -23.39 -17.13 -8.86
CA GLY A 230 -22.78 -17.95 -7.81
C GLY A 230 -21.89 -17.19 -6.82
N GLY A 231 -21.87 -15.85 -6.83
CA GLY A 231 -21.22 -15.03 -5.81
C GLY A 231 -19.78 -14.62 -6.12
N GLY A 232 -19.25 -14.96 -7.31
CA GLY A 232 -17.94 -14.48 -7.78
C GLY A 232 -18.03 -13.11 -8.45
N TYR A 233 -16.87 -12.53 -8.73
CA TYR A 233 -16.75 -11.20 -9.34
C TYR A 233 -15.74 -11.21 -10.48
N ILE A 234 -15.92 -10.25 -11.41
CA ILE A 234 -14.99 -9.98 -12.50
C ILE A 234 -14.67 -8.48 -12.52
N SER A 235 -13.45 -8.14 -12.83
CA SER A 235 -13.01 -6.76 -13.08
C SER A 235 -12.93 -6.53 -14.58
N VAL A 236 -13.35 -5.34 -15.01
CA VAL A 236 -13.22 -4.85 -16.38
C VAL A 236 -12.53 -3.49 -16.32
N GLN A 237 -11.42 -3.32 -17.06
CA GLN A 237 -10.75 -2.03 -17.17
C GLN A 237 -10.07 -1.85 -18.53
N CYS A 238 -10.87 -1.81 -19.59
CA CYS A 238 -10.43 -1.64 -20.97
C CYS A 238 -10.53 -0.16 -21.40
N LEU A 239 -9.58 0.65 -20.94
CA LEU A 239 -9.59 2.12 -21.13
C LEU A 239 -9.33 2.51 -22.58
N GLU A 240 -8.36 1.89 -23.23
CA GLU A 240 -7.97 2.20 -24.59
C GLU A 240 -8.95 1.61 -25.62
N PRO A 241 -9.25 2.33 -26.73
CA PRO A 241 -10.23 1.87 -27.71
C PRO A 241 -9.97 0.47 -28.28
N GLN A 242 -8.70 0.08 -28.47
CA GLN A 242 -8.37 -1.24 -29.01
C GLN A 242 -8.69 -2.37 -28.01
N PHE A 243 -8.50 -2.14 -26.70
CA PHE A 243 -8.84 -3.10 -25.66
C PHE A 243 -10.36 -3.17 -25.46
N TYR A 244 -11.03 -2.03 -25.52
CA TYR A 244 -12.47 -1.99 -25.49
C TYR A 244 -13.11 -2.71 -26.71
N ALA A 245 -12.56 -2.53 -27.91
CA ALA A 245 -13.00 -3.26 -29.07
C ALA A 245 -12.79 -4.78 -28.93
N ALA A 246 -11.68 -5.23 -28.32
CA ALA A 246 -11.45 -6.63 -28.01
C ALA A 246 -12.48 -7.17 -26.99
N PHE A 247 -12.82 -6.37 -25.98
CA PHE A 247 -13.86 -6.65 -24.99
C PHE A 247 -15.23 -6.84 -25.65
N LEU A 248 -15.66 -5.90 -26.50
CA LEU A 248 -16.95 -5.98 -27.19
C LEU A 248 -17.04 -7.21 -28.11
N ARG A 249 -15.98 -7.51 -28.87
CA ARG A 249 -15.96 -8.70 -29.75
C ARG A 249 -16.16 -10.00 -29.00
N LYS A 250 -15.58 -10.12 -27.80
CA LYS A 250 -15.73 -11.33 -26.98
C LYS A 250 -17.13 -11.50 -26.39
N LEU A 251 -17.89 -10.42 -26.32
CA LEU A 251 -19.27 -10.42 -25.82
C LEU A 251 -20.31 -10.35 -26.94
N ASP A 252 -19.90 -10.35 -28.22
CA ASP A 252 -20.76 -10.17 -29.39
C ASP A 252 -21.54 -8.83 -29.36
N LEU A 253 -20.89 -7.77 -28.83
CA LEU A 253 -21.47 -6.43 -28.68
C LEU A 253 -20.87 -5.38 -29.64
N GLN A 254 -20.00 -5.77 -30.56
CA GLN A 254 -19.28 -4.84 -31.45
C GLN A 254 -20.20 -4.08 -32.44
N GLU A 255 -21.41 -4.60 -32.70
CA GLU A 255 -22.40 -3.94 -33.58
C GLU A 255 -23.48 -3.20 -32.79
N ASP A 256 -23.41 -3.19 -31.47
CA ASP A 256 -24.37 -2.47 -30.62
C ASP A 256 -24.09 -0.95 -30.69
N ALA A 257 -25.07 -0.17 -31.14
CA ALA A 257 -24.91 1.27 -31.41
C ALA A 257 -24.54 2.08 -30.16
N ASP A 258 -24.93 1.63 -28.96
CA ASP A 258 -24.64 2.34 -27.72
C ASP A 258 -23.29 1.92 -27.15
N PHE A 259 -22.96 0.64 -27.18
CA PHE A 259 -21.61 0.18 -26.78
C PHE A 259 -20.51 0.73 -27.69
N CYS A 260 -20.80 1.06 -28.97
CA CYS A 260 -19.84 1.72 -29.85
C CYS A 260 -19.43 3.12 -29.38
N LYS A 261 -20.19 3.75 -28.47
CA LYS A 261 -19.93 5.09 -27.92
C LYS A 261 -19.23 5.02 -26.57
N GLN A 262 -18.04 4.43 -26.51
CA GLN A 262 -17.28 4.17 -25.28
C GLN A 262 -17.26 5.36 -24.31
N PHE A 263 -16.95 6.55 -24.79
CA PHE A 263 -16.70 7.75 -23.98
C PHE A 263 -17.92 8.69 -23.88
N GLU A 264 -19.14 8.19 -24.11
CA GLU A 264 -20.37 8.97 -23.91
C GLU A 264 -20.90 8.81 -22.47
N PRO A 265 -20.68 9.78 -21.56
CA PRO A 265 -20.99 9.63 -20.15
C PRO A 265 -22.48 9.41 -19.86
N ALA A 266 -23.35 9.92 -20.74
CA ALA A 266 -24.79 9.76 -20.59
C ALA A 266 -25.25 8.30 -20.69
N LEU A 267 -24.49 7.46 -21.42
CA LEU A 267 -24.80 6.04 -21.62
C LEU A 267 -24.20 5.14 -20.53
N TRP A 268 -23.19 5.59 -19.80
CA TRP A 268 -22.49 4.73 -18.84
C TRP A 268 -23.38 4.02 -17.82
N PRO A 269 -24.40 4.66 -17.20
CA PRO A 269 -25.27 3.99 -16.25
C PRO A 269 -26.07 2.83 -16.88
N GLU A 270 -26.63 3.06 -18.07
CA GLU A 270 -27.39 2.04 -18.78
C GLU A 270 -26.51 0.89 -19.24
N LEU A 271 -25.36 1.18 -19.87
CA LEU A 271 -24.41 0.16 -20.31
C LEU A 271 -23.84 -0.63 -19.12
N THR A 272 -23.66 0.01 -17.97
CA THR A 272 -23.31 -0.67 -16.74
C THR A 272 -24.37 -1.68 -16.31
N ALA A 273 -25.65 -1.30 -16.35
CA ALA A 273 -26.75 -2.19 -15.99
C ALA A 273 -26.87 -3.36 -16.98
N ARG A 274 -26.69 -3.12 -18.27
CA ARG A 274 -26.69 -4.16 -19.31
C ARG A 274 -25.54 -5.16 -19.10
N LEU A 275 -24.32 -4.69 -18.85
CA LEU A 275 -23.18 -5.58 -18.54
C LEU A 275 -23.37 -6.33 -17.21
N ALA A 276 -23.93 -5.70 -16.18
CA ALA A 276 -24.25 -6.38 -14.95
C ALA A 276 -25.24 -7.55 -15.16
N GLY A 277 -26.29 -7.32 -15.97
CA GLY A 277 -27.22 -8.38 -16.36
C GLY A 277 -26.56 -9.50 -17.16
N LEU A 278 -25.60 -9.18 -18.04
CA LEU A 278 -24.85 -10.17 -18.81
C LEU A 278 -23.93 -11.00 -17.92
N PHE A 279 -23.10 -10.37 -17.09
CA PHE A 279 -22.16 -11.06 -16.22
C PHE A 279 -22.84 -11.93 -15.14
N ALA A 280 -24.03 -11.52 -14.68
CA ALA A 280 -24.84 -12.33 -13.76
C ALA A 280 -25.33 -13.67 -14.33
N GLN A 281 -25.26 -13.89 -15.65
CA GLN A 281 -25.76 -15.13 -16.28
C GLN A 281 -24.81 -16.31 -16.10
N LYS A 282 -23.52 -16.10 -15.92
CA LYS A 282 -22.49 -17.15 -15.85
C LYS A 282 -21.57 -16.94 -14.64
N PRO A 283 -20.89 -18.00 -14.16
CA PRO A 283 -19.93 -17.86 -13.09
C PRO A 283 -18.67 -17.07 -13.53
N ALA A 284 -17.95 -16.49 -12.57
CA ALA A 284 -16.74 -15.71 -12.85
C ALA A 284 -15.68 -16.50 -13.63
N SER A 285 -15.54 -17.82 -13.37
CA SER A 285 -14.62 -18.69 -14.10
C SER A 285 -14.94 -18.78 -15.60
N HIS A 286 -16.23 -18.80 -15.99
CA HIS A 286 -16.61 -18.78 -17.39
C HIS A 286 -16.12 -17.51 -18.11
N TRP A 287 -16.24 -16.36 -17.46
CA TRP A 287 -15.80 -15.10 -18.02
C TRP A 287 -14.28 -15.01 -18.07
N ASP A 288 -13.60 -15.49 -17.04
CA ASP A 288 -12.14 -15.58 -17.00
C ASP A 288 -11.60 -16.42 -18.18
N ASP A 289 -12.20 -17.61 -18.42
CA ASP A 289 -11.85 -18.47 -19.55
C ASP A 289 -12.15 -17.80 -20.90
N LEU A 290 -13.29 -17.09 -21.03
CA LEU A 290 -13.68 -16.40 -22.26
C LEU A 290 -12.67 -15.33 -22.67
N PHE A 291 -12.18 -14.59 -21.68
CA PHE A 291 -11.25 -13.48 -21.90
C PHE A 291 -9.77 -13.90 -21.81
N ALA A 292 -9.49 -15.15 -21.47
CA ALA A 292 -8.12 -15.64 -21.39
C ALA A 292 -7.34 -15.38 -22.69
N GLN A 293 -6.08 -14.98 -22.56
CA GLN A 293 -5.17 -14.70 -23.68
C GLN A 293 -5.68 -13.60 -24.66
N THR A 294 -6.45 -12.66 -24.15
CA THR A 294 -6.91 -11.49 -24.92
C THR A 294 -6.47 -10.19 -24.27
N ASP A 295 -6.43 -9.12 -25.05
CA ASP A 295 -6.15 -7.76 -24.55
C ASP A 295 -7.42 -7.01 -24.09
N ALA A 296 -8.47 -7.74 -23.68
CA ALA A 296 -9.73 -7.15 -23.26
C ALA A 296 -9.71 -6.54 -21.85
N CYS A 297 -8.61 -6.66 -21.12
CA CYS A 297 -8.43 -6.14 -19.75
C CYS A 297 -9.52 -6.61 -18.78
N VAL A 298 -9.84 -7.89 -18.80
CA VAL A 298 -10.84 -8.53 -17.95
C VAL A 298 -10.15 -9.61 -17.13
N ALA A 299 -10.48 -9.70 -15.83
CA ALA A 299 -9.92 -10.71 -14.95
C ALA A 299 -10.90 -11.10 -13.84
N LYS A 300 -10.88 -12.35 -13.44
CA LYS A 300 -11.57 -12.83 -12.25
C LYS A 300 -10.96 -12.18 -11.01
N ILE A 301 -11.81 -11.77 -10.07
CA ILE A 301 -11.37 -11.27 -8.76
C ILE A 301 -11.17 -12.47 -7.83
N ASN A 302 -9.93 -12.71 -7.44
CA ASN A 302 -9.55 -13.78 -6.55
C ASN A 302 -9.45 -13.30 -5.10
N ALA A 303 -9.89 -14.11 -4.14
CA ALA A 303 -9.48 -13.94 -2.75
C ALA A 303 -7.97 -14.22 -2.61
N PRO A 304 -7.27 -13.67 -1.60
CA PRO A 304 -5.83 -13.90 -1.43
C PRO A 304 -5.44 -15.39 -1.42
N GLN A 305 -6.27 -16.24 -0.79
CA GLN A 305 -6.06 -17.69 -0.74
C GLN A 305 -6.27 -18.38 -2.10
N GLU A 306 -7.07 -17.79 -2.99
CA GLU A 306 -7.28 -18.28 -4.35
C GLU A 306 -6.18 -17.78 -5.30
N ALA A 307 -5.72 -16.54 -5.10
CA ALA A 307 -4.69 -15.93 -5.94
C ALA A 307 -3.39 -16.75 -6.00
N GLN A 308 -3.05 -17.51 -4.93
CA GLN A 308 -1.89 -18.40 -4.96
C GLN A 308 -1.99 -19.50 -6.03
N ASN A 309 -3.21 -19.83 -6.48
CA ASN A 309 -3.47 -20.88 -7.49
C ASN A 309 -3.54 -20.31 -8.91
N ASP A 310 -3.50 -18.99 -9.07
CA ASP A 310 -3.46 -18.35 -10.39
C ASP A 310 -2.17 -18.71 -11.13
N PRO A 311 -2.23 -19.16 -12.38
CA PRO A 311 -1.05 -19.63 -13.13
C PRO A 311 0.04 -18.56 -13.27
N HIS A 312 -0.33 -17.29 -13.48
CA HIS A 312 0.63 -16.20 -13.58
C HIS A 312 1.29 -15.90 -12.23
N ILE A 313 0.50 -15.87 -11.17
CA ILE A 313 0.96 -15.67 -9.80
C ILE A 313 1.90 -16.80 -9.36
N GLN A 314 1.59 -18.06 -9.73
CA GLN A 314 2.46 -19.22 -9.49
C GLN A 314 3.77 -19.13 -10.28
N ALA A 315 3.71 -18.83 -11.58
CA ALA A 315 4.90 -18.70 -12.43
C ALA A 315 5.83 -17.59 -11.91
N ARG A 316 5.28 -16.55 -11.29
CA ARG A 316 6.03 -15.50 -10.61
C ARG A 316 6.45 -15.85 -9.19
N GLN A 317 6.00 -16.97 -8.63
CA GLN A 317 6.32 -17.38 -7.25
C GLN A 317 6.03 -16.24 -6.24
N ILE A 318 4.82 -15.64 -6.35
CA ILE A 318 4.45 -14.48 -5.51
C ILE A 318 4.08 -14.93 -4.11
N TRP A 319 3.34 -16.03 -3.98
CA TRP A 319 2.87 -16.53 -2.70
C TRP A 319 3.59 -17.80 -2.28
N SER A 320 3.88 -17.92 -1.00
CA SER A 320 4.41 -19.14 -0.38
C SER A 320 3.83 -19.31 1.03
N TRP A 321 3.79 -20.56 1.48
CA TRP A 321 3.43 -20.88 2.87
C TRP A 321 4.69 -20.95 3.73
N ALA A 322 4.71 -20.20 4.82
CA ALA A 322 5.75 -20.28 5.84
C ALA A 322 5.11 -20.24 7.23
N GLN A 323 5.47 -21.16 8.10
CA GLN A 323 4.96 -21.27 9.47
C GLN A 323 3.40 -21.28 9.55
N GLY A 324 2.74 -21.87 8.57
CA GLY A 324 1.27 -21.93 8.50
C GLY A 324 0.59 -20.64 8.03
N LEU A 325 1.34 -19.65 7.59
CA LEU A 325 0.83 -18.40 7.05
C LEU A 325 1.16 -18.26 5.57
N LEU A 326 0.19 -17.78 4.78
CA LEU A 326 0.40 -17.39 3.39
C LEU A 326 1.10 -16.04 3.35
N GLN A 327 2.29 -15.97 2.76
CA GLN A 327 3.06 -14.74 2.66
C GLN A 327 3.50 -14.44 1.23
N ALA A 328 3.53 -13.15 0.89
CA ALA A 328 4.05 -12.70 -0.38
C ALA A 328 5.59 -12.69 -0.38
N ALA A 329 6.18 -13.01 -1.53
CA ALA A 329 7.61 -12.85 -1.76
C ALA A 329 8.03 -11.38 -1.69
N PRO A 330 9.30 -11.08 -1.36
CA PRO A 330 9.82 -9.72 -1.40
C PRO A 330 9.61 -9.02 -2.74
N ALA A 331 9.26 -7.74 -2.66
CA ALA A 331 9.13 -6.84 -3.81
C ALA A 331 9.77 -5.48 -3.49
N PRO A 332 10.38 -4.79 -4.50
CA PRO A 332 10.57 -5.24 -5.89
C PRO A 332 11.62 -6.36 -6.02
N ARG A 333 11.64 -7.03 -7.18
CA ARG A 333 12.64 -8.06 -7.49
C ARG A 333 13.82 -7.44 -8.20
N PHE A 334 15.01 -7.81 -7.77
CA PHE A 334 16.25 -7.36 -8.38
C PHE A 334 16.89 -8.49 -9.21
N ARG A 335 17.43 -8.13 -10.37
CA ARG A 335 18.30 -8.98 -11.18
C ARG A 335 19.66 -8.30 -11.30
N HIS A 336 20.72 -9.03 -11.00
CA HIS A 336 22.09 -8.55 -11.21
C HIS A 336 22.61 -9.10 -12.53
N GLY A 337 23.12 -8.22 -13.39
CA GLY A 337 23.63 -8.55 -14.72
C GLY A 337 22.57 -8.43 -15.84
N PRO A 338 22.98 -8.60 -17.11
CA PRO A 338 22.07 -8.58 -18.24
C PRO A 338 21.08 -9.74 -18.13
N PRO A 339 19.85 -9.61 -18.69
CA PRO A 339 18.92 -10.72 -18.73
C PRO A 339 19.59 -11.91 -19.43
N LYS A 340 19.48 -13.11 -18.84
CA LYS A 340 19.85 -14.33 -19.56
C LYS A 340 18.94 -14.41 -20.78
N GLN A 341 19.57 -14.47 -21.97
CA GLN A 341 18.88 -14.70 -23.23
C GLN A 341 18.16 -16.04 -23.23
#